data_932ca64d654b2d29846483dbd449dd47
#
_entry.id   932ca64d654b2d29846483dbd449dd47
#
_cell.length_a   1.000
_cell.length_b   1.000
_cell.length_c   1.000
_cell.angle_alpha   90.00
_cell.angle_beta   90.00
_cell.angle_gamma   90.00
#
_symmetry.space_group_name_H-M   'P 1'
#
loop_
_entity.id
_entity.type
_entity.pdbx_description
1 polymer ?
#
loop_
_entity_poly.entity_id
_entity_poly.type
_entity_poly.pdbx_seq_one_letter_code
_entity_poly.pdbx_strand_id
1 'polypeptide(L)'
;MKNRFIHPSAVIEPGAKLANKVTIGPFSYIGADVTLHSGVEIKSHVVITGKTEIEQETVVYPFAVIGEIPQDLKFNGEKTSLKIGKRNQIRENVTINVGTAGGGGQTSVGNNCLFMTGSHVAHDAKIGDNVIIANCGAVAGHCVIEDDVIIGGLSGIHQFVRIGRGSIIGAVTMVTNDVIPFGLVQGPRGTLDGLNLIGLKRKGVKRSDITALRAAFQTLAQGEGTFQDRAKKLKQEATSEYVDAITNFILGASDRSFLTPGDF
;
A
#
# COMPACT_ATOMS: atom_id res chain seq x y z
N MET A 1 21.73 -25.76 -6.43
CA MET A 1 20.43 -25.12 -6.72
C MET A 1 19.47 -25.56 -5.62
N LYS A 2 18.79 -24.63 -4.90
CA LYS A 2 17.73 -25.04 -3.95
C LYS A 2 16.56 -25.59 -4.78
N ASN A 3 16.24 -26.87 -4.60
CA ASN A 3 15.07 -27.48 -5.22
C ASN A 3 13.79 -26.97 -4.54
N ARG A 4 12.64 -27.12 -5.21
CA ARG A 4 11.33 -26.93 -4.58
C ARG A 4 11.22 -27.80 -3.35
N PHE A 5 10.73 -27.23 -2.24
CA PHE A 5 10.45 -27.97 -1.00
C PHE A 5 9.00 -27.74 -0.59
N ILE A 6 8.23 -28.81 -0.49
CA ILE A 6 6.84 -28.79 -0.01
C ILE A 6 6.76 -29.74 1.17
N HIS A 7 6.37 -29.22 2.34
CA HIS A 7 6.20 -30.07 3.52
C HIS A 7 5.06 -31.07 3.30
N PRO A 8 5.20 -32.35 3.73
CA PRO A 8 4.17 -33.38 3.48
C PRO A 8 2.78 -33.07 4.02
N SER A 9 2.67 -32.23 5.07
CA SER A 9 1.40 -31.80 5.64
C SER A 9 0.80 -30.53 4.97
N ALA A 10 1.46 -29.98 3.96
CA ALA A 10 0.87 -28.90 3.18
C ALA A 10 -0.16 -29.42 2.19
N VAL A 11 -1.24 -28.71 2.01
CA VAL A 11 -2.30 -29.03 1.04
C VAL A 11 -2.13 -28.14 -0.18
N ILE A 12 -1.88 -28.73 -1.33
CA ILE A 12 -1.76 -28.02 -2.61
C ILE A 12 -2.86 -28.54 -3.51
N GLU A 13 -3.80 -27.66 -3.89
CA GLU A 13 -4.89 -28.09 -4.78
C GLU A 13 -4.42 -28.31 -6.22
N PRO A 14 -5.06 -29.27 -6.93
CA PRO A 14 -4.84 -29.47 -8.36
C PRO A 14 -5.14 -28.18 -9.13
N GLY A 15 -4.17 -27.69 -9.93
CA GLY A 15 -4.27 -26.41 -10.67
C GLY A 15 -3.29 -25.36 -10.20
N ALA A 16 -2.85 -25.40 -8.95
CA ALA A 16 -1.83 -24.48 -8.42
C ALA A 16 -0.52 -24.53 -9.24
N LYS A 17 0.02 -23.36 -9.58
CA LYS A 17 1.24 -23.22 -10.38
C LYS A 17 2.41 -22.82 -9.48
N LEU A 18 3.33 -23.76 -9.28
CA LEU A 18 4.49 -23.54 -8.41
C LEU A 18 5.77 -23.56 -9.25
N ALA A 19 6.48 -22.44 -9.30
CA ALA A 19 7.77 -22.33 -9.98
C ALA A 19 8.90 -23.09 -9.22
N ASN A 20 10.10 -23.07 -9.78
CA ASN A 20 11.29 -23.61 -9.11
C ASN A 20 11.64 -22.80 -7.86
N LYS A 21 12.32 -23.44 -6.90
CA LYS A 21 12.77 -22.83 -5.64
C LYS A 21 11.65 -22.32 -4.71
N VAL A 22 10.40 -22.69 -4.95
CA VAL A 22 9.31 -22.40 -4.01
C VAL A 22 9.47 -23.30 -2.78
N THR A 23 9.28 -22.72 -1.59
CA THR A 23 9.26 -23.45 -0.32
C THR A 23 7.90 -23.29 0.33
N ILE A 24 7.26 -24.39 0.75
CA ILE A 24 5.96 -24.38 1.44
C ILE A 24 6.09 -25.17 2.75
N GLY A 25 5.86 -24.48 3.85
CA GLY A 25 5.93 -25.03 5.22
C GLY A 25 4.71 -25.87 5.60
N PRO A 26 4.77 -26.48 6.80
CA PRO A 26 3.72 -27.39 7.27
C PRO A 26 2.36 -26.71 7.45
N PHE A 27 1.28 -27.47 7.22
CA PHE A 27 -0.10 -27.08 7.44
C PHE A 27 -0.53 -25.84 6.66
N SER A 28 0.17 -25.51 5.57
CA SER A 28 -0.23 -24.43 4.67
C SER A 28 -1.16 -24.96 3.57
N TYR A 29 -2.10 -24.14 3.15
CA TYR A 29 -3.07 -24.42 2.10
C TYR A 29 -2.85 -23.51 0.89
N ILE A 30 -2.75 -24.08 -0.31
CA ILE A 30 -2.56 -23.37 -1.57
C ILE A 30 -3.69 -23.79 -2.52
N GLY A 31 -4.57 -22.84 -2.85
CA GLY A 31 -5.73 -23.06 -3.72
C GLY A 31 -5.38 -23.26 -5.19
N ALA A 32 -6.33 -23.79 -5.95
CA ALA A 32 -6.16 -24.24 -7.35
C ALA A 32 -5.71 -23.12 -8.31
N ASP A 33 -6.19 -21.87 -8.11
CA ASP A 33 -5.91 -20.74 -9.01
C ASP A 33 -4.68 -19.91 -8.60
N VAL A 34 -3.90 -20.41 -7.62
CA VAL A 34 -2.72 -19.72 -7.09
C VAL A 34 -1.49 -19.96 -7.98
N THR A 35 -0.74 -18.87 -8.22
CA THR A 35 0.55 -18.93 -8.91
C THR A 35 1.66 -18.39 -7.99
N LEU A 36 2.66 -19.22 -7.67
CA LEU A 36 3.83 -18.83 -6.89
C LEU A 36 5.07 -18.85 -7.78
N HIS A 37 5.72 -17.70 -7.90
CA HIS A 37 6.94 -17.55 -8.70
C HIS A 37 8.20 -17.99 -7.94
N SER A 38 9.33 -17.99 -8.65
CA SER A 38 10.60 -18.54 -8.15
C SER A 38 11.08 -17.89 -6.85
N GLY A 39 11.46 -18.71 -5.88
CA GLY A 39 12.01 -18.24 -4.60
C GLY A 39 10.97 -17.75 -3.60
N VAL A 40 9.67 -17.88 -3.90
CA VAL A 40 8.61 -17.61 -2.92
C VAL A 40 8.73 -18.58 -1.75
N GLU A 41 8.70 -18.06 -0.54
CA GLU A 41 8.75 -18.82 0.69
C GLU A 41 7.46 -18.67 1.49
N ILE A 42 6.70 -19.74 1.61
CA ILE A 42 5.49 -19.84 2.42
C ILE A 42 5.87 -20.55 3.73
N LYS A 43 5.71 -19.87 4.86
CA LYS A 43 5.95 -20.45 6.19
C LYS A 43 4.85 -21.44 6.58
N SER A 44 4.73 -21.82 7.83
CA SER A 44 3.69 -22.73 8.31
C SER A 44 2.33 -22.05 8.47
N HIS A 45 1.24 -22.84 8.34
CA HIS A 45 -0.14 -22.38 8.62
C HIS A 45 -0.57 -21.14 7.80
N VAL A 46 -0.11 -21.00 6.57
CA VAL A 46 -0.50 -19.94 5.64
C VAL A 46 -1.64 -20.44 4.75
N VAL A 47 -2.61 -19.58 4.49
CA VAL A 47 -3.70 -19.84 3.55
C VAL A 47 -3.56 -18.89 2.36
N ILE A 48 -3.47 -19.45 1.14
CA ILE A 48 -3.47 -18.68 -0.10
C ILE A 48 -4.56 -19.23 -1.01
N THR A 49 -5.53 -18.37 -1.37
CA THR A 49 -6.72 -18.76 -2.13
C THR A 49 -6.95 -17.81 -3.32
N GLY A 50 -8.09 -17.99 -3.99
CA GLY A 50 -8.51 -17.15 -5.10
C GLY A 50 -7.51 -17.13 -6.25
N LYS A 51 -7.77 -16.31 -7.25
CA LYS A 51 -6.83 -16.07 -8.35
C LYS A 51 -5.71 -15.15 -7.88
N THR A 52 -4.75 -15.73 -7.15
CA THR A 52 -3.64 -15.01 -6.51
C THR A 52 -2.31 -15.33 -7.17
N GLU A 53 -1.60 -14.30 -7.59
CA GLU A 53 -0.24 -14.39 -8.12
C GLU A 53 0.75 -13.71 -7.16
N ILE A 54 1.79 -14.45 -6.75
CA ILE A 54 2.87 -13.94 -5.88
C ILE A 54 4.20 -14.06 -6.62
N GLU A 55 4.81 -12.91 -6.86
CA GLU A 55 6.07 -12.77 -7.58
C GLU A 55 7.29 -13.16 -6.72
N GLN A 56 8.45 -13.22 -7.38
CA GLN A 56 9.69 -13.82 -6.88
C GLN A 56 10.12 -13.27 -5.51
N GLU A 57 10.73 -14.17 -4.71
CA GLU A 57 11.43 -13.87 -3.46
C GLU A 57 10.54 -13.22 -2.37
N THR A 58 9.23 -13.29 -2.52
CA THR A 58 8.28 -12.89 -1.48
C THR A 58 8.19 -13.95 -0.40
N VAL A 59 8.19 -13.51 0.86
CA VAL A 59 8.08 -14.38 2.05
C VAL A 59 6.75 -14.13 2.74
N VAL A 60 5.97 -15.19 2.97
CA VAL A 60 4.70 -15.16 3.69
C VAL A 60 4.84 -15.92 5.01
N TYR A 61 4.56 -15.21 6.10
CA TYR A 61 4.75 -15.69 7.47
C TYR A 61 3.50 -16.38 8.03
N PRO A 62 3.64 -17.11 9.16
CA PRO A 62 2.56 -17.95 9.69
C PRO A 62 1.25 -17.21 9.91
N PHE A 63 0.14 -17.92 9.66
CA PHE A 63 -1.24 -17.47 9.86
C PHE A 63 -1.68 -16.30 8.95
N ALA A 64 -0.90 -15.92 7.94
CA ALA A 64 -1.37 -14.99 6.91
C ALA A 64 -2.44 -15.65 6.04
N VAL A 65 -3.47 -14.86 5.63
CA VAL A 65 -4.55 -15.29 4.74
C VAL A 65 -4.58 -14.36 3.52
N ILE A 66 -4.21 -14.90 2.37
CA ILE A 66 -3.93 -14.13 1.16
C ILE A 66 -4.88 -14.58 0.04
N GLY A 67 -5.54 -13.62 -0.60
CA GLY A 67 -6.42 -13.88 -1.75
C GLY A 67 -7.81 -14.37 -1.38
N GLU A 68 -8.22 -14.24 -0.11
CA GLU A 68 -9.57 -14.57 0.32
C GLU A 68 -10.58 -13.55 -0.26
N ILE A 69 -11.85 -13.95 -0.30
CA ILE A 69 -12.94 -13.12 -0.81
C ILE A 69 -13.02 -11.77 -0.07
N PRO A 70 -13.47 -10.69 -0.75
CA PRO A 70 -13.67 -9.40 -0.11
C PRO A 70 -14.64 -9.44 1.05
N GLN A 71 -14.37 -8.63 2.09
CA GLN A 71 -15.31 -8.38 3.18
C GLN A 71 -16.33 -7.29 2.75
N ASP A 72 -16.93 -7.47 1.58
CA ASP A 72 -17.94 -6.58 1.00
C ASP A 72 -19.25 -7.37 0.78
N LEU A 73 -20.33 -6.90 1.38
CA LEU A 73 -21.65 -7.52 1.26
C LEU A 73 -22.19 -7.55 -0.18
N LYS A 74 -21.61 -6.76 -1.08
CA LYS A 74 -21.98 -6.73 -2.52
C LYS A 74 -21.26 -7.78 -3.34
N PHE A 75 -20.24 -8.42 -2.79
CA PHE A 75 -19.47 -9.44 -3.50
C PHE A 75 -20.32 -10.70 -3.71
N ASN A 76 -20.47 -11.13 -4.95
CA ASN A 76 -21.32 -12.28 -5.36
C ASN A 76 -20.51 -13.44 -5.98
N GLY A 77 -19.20 -13.54 -5.68
CA GLY A 77 -18.36 -14.61 -6.22
C GLY A 77 -17.85 -14.35 -7.64
N GLU A 78 -17.83 -13.11 -8.07
CA GLU A 78 -17.28 -12.71 -9.38
C GLU A 78 -15.79 -13.04 -9.50
N LYS A 79 -15.34 -13.27 -10.74
CA LYS A 79 -13.94 -13.62 -11.03
C LYS A 79 -13.02 -12.42 -10.91
N THR A 80 -12.40 -12.28 -9.79
CA THR A 80 -11.45 -11.21 -9.47
C THR A 80 -10.10 -11.77 -9.06
N SER A 81 -9.10 -10.93 -8.85
CA SER A 81 -7.73 -11.37 -8.65
C SER A 81 -6.97 -10.54 -7.62
N LEU A 82 -5.85 -11.12 -7.17
CA LEU A 82 -4.83 -10.45 -6.39
C LEU A 82 -3.47 -10.65 -7.05
N LYS A 83 -2.71 -9.56 -7.22
CA LYS A 83 -1.33 -9.62 -7.68
C LYS A 83 -0.40 -9.02 -6.65
N ILE A 84 0.63 -9.76 -6.23
CA ILE A 84 1.66 -9.34 -5.28
C ILE A 84 3.01 -9.37 -5.99
N GLY A 85 3.72 -8.25 -5.96
CA GLY A 85 5.04 -8.08 -6.55
C GLY A 85 6.15 -8.85 -5.84
N LYS A 86 7.40 -8.47 -6.13
CA LYS A 86 8.61 -9.18 -5.71
C LYS A 86 9.12 -8.74 -4.34
N ARG A 87 9.82 -9.66 -3.64
CA ARG A 87 10.59 -9.39 -2.41
C ARG A 87 9.77 -8.72 -1.31
N ASN A 88 8.48 -9.03 -1.24
CA ASN A 88 7.62 -8.57 -0.15
C ASN A 88 7.81 -9.44 1.10
N GLN A 89 7.64 -8.84 2.25
CA GLN A 89 7.54 -9.55 3.53
C GLN A 89 6.13 -9.38 4.09
N ILE A 90 5.37 -10.47 4.10
CA ILE A 90 3.99 -10.51 4.57
C ILE A 90 3.99 -11.26 5.90
N ARG A 91 3.97 -10.50 7.00
CA ARG A 91 4.15 -11.00 8.35
C ARG A 91 2.90 -11.75 8.85
N GLU A 92 2.99 -12.19 10.08
CA GLU A 92 2.01 -13.05 10.73
C GLU A 92 0.62 -12.41 10.78
N ASN A 93 -0.43 -13.20 10.57
CA ASN A 93 -1.84 -12.77 10.62
C ASN A 93 -2.20 -11.61 9.65
N VAL A 94 -1.39 -11.34 8.64
CA VAL A 94 -1.74 -10.38 7.60
C VAL A 94 -2.85 -10.93 6.73
N THR A 95 -3.79 -10.08 6.33
CA THR A 95 -4.85 -10.43 5.39
C THR A 95 -4.84 -9.51 4.18
N ILE A 96 -4.96 -10.08 2.96
CA ILE A 96 -5.06 -9.34 1.70
C ILE A 96 -6.16 -9.98 0.86
N ASN A 97 -7.19 -9.22 0.51
CA ASN A 97 -8.32 -9.72 -0.28
C ASN A 97 -8.11 -9.55 -1.80
N VAL A 98 -8.79 -10.36 -2.59
CA VAL A 98 -8.93 -10.13 -4.04
C VAL A 98 -9.76 -8.87 -4.32
N GLY A 99 -9.82 -8.41 -5.57
CA GLY A 99 -10.64 -7.28 -5.97
C GLY A 99 -12.14 -7.60 -6.07
N THR A 100 -12.94 -6.60 -6.45
CA THR A 100 -14.36 -6.71 -6.80
C THR A 100 -14.60 -6.30 -8.25
N ALA A 101 -15.69 -6.74 -8.87
CA ALA A 101 -16.03 -6.32 -10.23
C ALA A 101 -16.19 -4.79 -10.35
N GLY A 102 -16.79 -4.17 -9.33
CA GLY A 102 -16.99 -2.72 -9.28
C GLY A 102 -15.71 -1.89 -9.10
N GLY A 103 -14.63 -2.50 -8.60
CA GLY A 103 -13.33 -1.84 -8.36
C GLY A 103 -12.27 -2.10 -9.44
N GLY A 104 -12.67 -2.73 -10.55
CA GLY A 104 -11.74 -3.07 -11.64
C GLY A 104 -11.19 -4.50 -11.57
N GLY A 105 -11.67 -5.31 -10.64
CA GLY A 105 -11.43 -6.76 -10.58
C GLY A 105 -10.10 -7.19 -9.99
N GLN A 106 -9.28 -6.25 -9.49
CA GLN A 106 -7.95 -6.60 -9.01
C GLN A 106 -7.47 -5.75 -7.83
N THR A 107 -7.03 -6.42 -6.78
CA THR A 107 -6.14 -5.83 -5.76
C THR A 107 -4.69 -6.02 -6.18
N SER A 108 -3.85 -5.01 -5.99
CA SER A 108 -2.44 -5.08 -6.37
C SER A 108 -1.50 -4.57 -5.29
N VAL A 109 -0.36 -5.25 -5.17
CA VAL A 109 0.75 -4.90 -4.28
C VAL A 109 2.03 -4.83 -5.10
N GLY A 110 2.78 -3.77 -4.95
CA GLY A 110 4.08 -3.56 -5.58
C GLY A 110 5.19 -4.42 -4.99
N ASN A 111 6.41 -3.94 -5.07
CA ASN A 111 7.61 -4.67 -4.70
C ASN A 111 8.22 -4.15 -3.40
N ASN A 112 9.01 -5.00 -2.71
CA ASN A 112 9.81 -4.65 -1.53
C ASN A 112 8.98 -4.08 -0.37
N CYS A 113 7.71 -4.41 -0.26
CA CYS A 113 6.83 -3.95 0.81
C CYS A 113 7.00 -4.79 2.08
N LEU A 114 6.70 -4.16 3.21
CA LEU A 114 6.63 -4.80 4.51
C LEU A 114 5.23 -4.64 5.12
N PHE A 115 4.51 -5.74 5.22
CA PHE A 115 3.23 -5.83 5.92
C PHE A 115 3.49 -6.43 7.29
N MET A 116 3.47 -5.61 8.35
CA MET A 116 3.72 -6.09 9.70
C MET A 116 2.50 -6.83 10.25
N THR A 117 2.72 -7.55 11.33
CA THR A 117 1.74 -8.44 11.97
C THR A 117 0.35 -7.84 12.08
N GLY A 118 -0.66 -8.60 11.61
CA GLY A 118 -2.07 -8.23 11.72
C GLY A 118 -2.51 -7.09 10.81
N SER A 119 -1.68 -6.60 9.90
CA SER A 119 -2.11 -5.57 8.94
C SER A 119 -3.08 -6.13 7.90
N HIS A 120 -3.90 -5.25 7.33
CA HIS A 120 -4.95 -5.60 6.38
C HIS A 120 -4.91 -4.74 5.11
N VAL A 121 -5.08 -5.38 3.96
CA VAL A 121 -5.31 -4.72 2.67
C VAL A 121 -6.62 -5.25 2.08
N ALA A 122 -7.62 -4.37 1.99
CA ALA A 122 -8.91 -4.70 1.42
C ALA A 122 -8.90 -4.74 -0.11
N HIS A 123 -10.03 -5.15 -0.66
CA HIS A 123 -10.28 -5.30 -2.10
C HIS A 123 -10.00 -4.02 -2.90
N ASP A 124 -9.56 -4.18 -4.14
CA ASP A 124 -9.32 -3.11 -5.11
C ASP A 124 -8.29 -2.05 -4.68
N ALA A 125 -7.61 -2.27 -3.55
CA ALA A 125 -6.52 -1.40 -3.13
C ALA A 125 -5.31 -1.57 -4.06
N LYS A 126 -4.64 -0.46 -4.37
CA LYS A 126 -3.41 -0.41 -5.16
C LYS A 126 -2.28 0.06 -4.26
N ILE A 127 -1.37 -0.84 -3.93
CA ILE A 127 -0.22 -0.57 -3.07
C ILE A 127 1.03 -0.49 -3.97
N GLY A 128 1.75 0.61 -3.88
CA GLY A 128 2.99 0.86 -4.62
C GLY A 128 4.20 0.08 -4.08
N ASP A 129 5.38 0.47 -4.52
CA ASP A 129 6.65 -0.14 -4.12
C ASP A 129 7.17 0.42 -2.78
N ASN A 130 7.92 -0.40 -2.04
CA ASN A 130 8.58 -0.03 -0.78
C ASN A 130 7.61 0.50 0.31
N VAL A 131 6.35 0.11 0.27
CA VAL A 131 5.35 0.51 1.27
C VAL A 131 5.53 -0.28 2.55
N ILE A 132 5.42 0.40 3.68
CA ILE A 132 5.41 -0.22 5.01
C ILE A 132 4.05 0.00 5.66
N ILE A 133 3.36 -1.08 6.00
CA ILE A 133 2.17 -1.04 6.84
C ILE A 133 2.53 -1.68 8.18
N ALA A 134 2.58 -0.84 9.23
CA ALA A 134 2.95 -1.29 10.56
C ALA A 134 1.84 -2.14 11.20
N ASN A 135 2.12 -2.72 12.37
CA ASN A 135 1.24 -3.67 13.06
C ASN A 135 -0.20 -3.19 13.15
N CYS A 136 -1.12 -4.05 12.73
CA CYS A 136 -2.57 -3.78 12.76
C CYS A 136 -3.00 -2.53 11.98
N GLY A 137 -2.18 -2.01 11.08
CA GLY A 137 -2.59 -0.96 10.14
C GLY A 137 -3.56 -1.53 9.10
N ALA A 138 -4.61 -0.77 8.75
CA ALA A 138 -5.63 -1.24 7.82
C ALA A 138 -5.84 -0.27 6.65
N VAL A 139 -5.81 -0.80 5.43
CA VAL A 139 -6.12 -0.09 4.20
C VAL A 139 -7.45 -0.59 3.67
N ALA A 140 -8.46 0.26 3.65
CA ALA A 140 -9.80 -0.08 3.15
C ALA A 140 -9.85 -0.18 1.61
N GLY A 141 -11.00 -0.61 1.08
CA GLY A 141 -11.18 -0.84 -0.35
C GLY A 141 -10.93 0.39 -1.23
N HIS A 142 -10.48 0.15 -2.45
CA HIS A 142 -10.24 1.16 -3.49
C HIS A 142 -9.19 2.23 -3.15
N CYS A 143 -8.42 2.06 -2.09
CA CYS A 143 -7.34 2.99 -1.76
C CYS A 143 -6.18 2.90 -2.76
N VAL A 144 -5.52 4.04 -2.99
CA VAL A 144 -4.27 4.11 -3.75
C VAL A 144 -3.16 4.58 -2.82
N ILE A 145 -2.24 3.69 -2.51
CA ILE A 145 -1.07 3.98 -1.68
C ILE A 145 0.14 4.00 -2.62
N GLU A 146 0.70 5.17 -2.86
CA GLU A 146 1.85 5.32 -3.74
C GLU A 146 3.14 4.80 -3.10
N ASP A 147 4.25 4.84 -3.86
CA ASP A 147 5.54 4.31 -3.43
C ASP A 147 6.07 4.97 -2.15
N ASP A 148 6.86 4.20 -1.39
CA ASP A 148 7.62 4.69 -0.23
C ASP A 148 6.75 5.23 0.93
N VAL A 149 5.46 4.90 0.97
CA VAL A 149 4.55 5.32 2.05
C VAL A 149 4.77 4.46 3.29
N ILE A 150 4.70 5.10 4.46
CA ILE A 150 4.71 4.42 5.76
C ILE A 150 3.39 4.68 6.47
N ILE A 151 2.66 3.60 6.80
CA ILE A 151 1.44 3.65 7.59
C ILE A 151 1.76 3.13 8.99
N GLY A 152 1.60 3.99 9.98
CA GLY A 152 1.86 3.67 11.39
C GLY A 152 0.92 2.63 11.96
N GLY A 153 1.33 1.99 13.05
CA GLY A 153 0.55 0.92 13.67
C GLY A 153 -0.82 1.38 14.16
N LEU A 154 -1.81 0.47 14.11
CA LEU A 154 -3.19 0.73 14.52
C LEU A 154 -3.86 1.90 13.77
N SER A 155 -3.34 2.26 12.60
CA SER A 155 -3.91 3.33 11.76
C SER A 155 -4.86 2.76 10.73
N GLY A 156 -5.89 3.52 10.36
CA GLY A 156 -6.90 3.16 9.37
C GLY A 156 -6.94 4.14 8.21
N ILE A 157 -6.87 3.64 6.99
CA ILE A 157 -7.06 4.42 5.77
C ILE A 157 -8.46 4.16 5.24
N HIS A 158 -9.29 5.21 5.18
CA HIS A 158 -10.68 5.10 4.71
C HIS A 158 -10.72 4.77 3.22
N GLN A 159 -11.79 4.08 2.78
CA GLN A 159 -11.95 3.68 1.37
C GLN A 159 -11.86 4.87 0.40
N PHE A 160 -11.33 4.61 -0.80
CA PHE A 160 -11.10 5.58 -1.88
C PHE A 160 -10.05 6.66 -1.59
N VAL A 161 -9.36 6.61 -0.45
CA VAL A 161 -8.30 7.58 -0.13
C VAL A 161 -7.05 7.28 -0.95
N ARG A 162 -6.40 8.33 -1.43
CA ARG A 162 -5.07 8.28 -2.05
C ARG A 162 -4.04 8.83 -1.08
N ILE A 163 -2.96 8.07 -0.90
CA ILE A 163 -1.80 8.51 -0.10
C ILE A 163 -0.62 8.70 -1.05
N GLY A 164 -0.17 9.94 -1.20
CA GLY A 164 0.91 10.30 -2.11
C GLY A 164 2.27 9.75 -1.65
N ARG A 165 3.17 9.54 -2.61
CA ARG A 165 4.48 8.91 -2.42
C ARG A 165 5.29 9.55 -1.28
N GLY A 166 6.01 8.72 -0.54
CA GLY A 166 6.91 9.15 0.53
C GLY A 166 6.23 9.77 1.74
N SER A 167 4.90 9.72 1.84
CA SER A 167 4.15 10.19 2.99
C SER A 167 4.32 9.27 4.20
N ILE A 168 4.14 9.81 5.39
CA ILE A 168 4.11 9.05 6.64
C ILE A 168 2.82 9.36 7.41
N ILE A 169 2.13 8.29 7.78
CA ILE A 169 0.97 8.33 8.66
C ILE A 169 1.45 7.88 10.04
N GLY A 170 1.24 8.72 11.04
CA GLY A 170 1.55 8.39 12.45
C GLY A 170 0.76 7.18 12.94
N ALA A 171 1.18 6.60 14.04
CA ALA A 171 0.43 5.52 14.67
C ALA A 171 -0.92 6.01 15.22
N VAL A 172 -1.91 5.11 15.32
CA VAL A 172 -3.26 5.39 15.87
C VAL A 172 -3.94 6.56 15.16
N THR A 173 -3.78 6.64 13.83
CA THR A 173 -4.32 7.73 13.00
C THR A 173 -5.38 7.21 12.05
N MET A 174 -6.57 7.86 12.02
CA MET A 174 -7.58 7.62 11.00
C MET A 174 -7.44 8.66 9.88
N VAL A 175 -7.22 8.20 8.65
CA VAL A 175 -7.10 9.05 7.45
C VAL A 175 -8.36 8.91 6.61
N THR A 176 -9.11 9.99 6.45
CA THR A 176 -10.39 10.01 5.71
C THR A 176 -10.33 10.75 4.38
N ASN A 177 -9.24 11.47 4.12
CA ASN A 177 -9.05 12.34 2.97
C ASN A 177 -7.69 12.06 2.32
N ASP A 178 -7.51 12.48 1.07
CA ASP A 178 -6.26 12.32 0.33
C ASP A 178 -5.08 13.03 1.01
N VAL A 179 -3.94 12.37 1.04
CA VAL A 179 -2.70 12.90 1.61
C VAL A 179 -1.73 13.21 0.48
N ILE A 180 -1.28 14.47 0.41
CA ILE A 180 -0.31 14.91 -0.61
C ILE A 180 1.02 14.14 -0.49
N PRO A 181 1.79 13.99 -1.59
CA PRO A 181 3.12 13.39 -1.54
C PRO A 181 4.01 14.02 -0.47
N PHE A 182 4.80 13.19 0.20
CA PHE A 182 5.70 13.59 1.29
C PHE A 182 5.02 14.17 2.53
N GLY A 183 3.70 14.06 2.65
CA GLY A 183 2.95 14.56 3.79
C GLY A 183 3.28 13.81 5.08
N LEU A 184 3.25 14.52 6.21
CA LEU A 184 3.25 13.97 7.56
C LEU A 184 1.85 14.16 8.15
N VAL A 185 1.19 13.04 8.45
CA VAL A 185 -0.18 13.03 9.01
C VAL A 185 -0.15 12.38 10.38
N GLN A 186 -0.75 13.04 11.36
CA GLN A 186 -0.80 12.56 12.74
C GLN A 186 -2.16 12.86 13.40
N GLY A 187 -2.34 12.30 14.59
CA GLY A 187 -3.52 12.50 15.43
C GLY A 187 -4.61 11.46 15.23
N PRO A 188 -5.51 11.28 16.21
CA PRO A 188 -6.58 10.28 16.18
C PRO A 188 -7.50 10.44 14.96
N ARG A 189 -7.73 11.69 14.53
CA ARG A 189 -8.31 12.06 13.26
C ARG A 189 -7.23 12.81 12.48
N GLY A 190 -6.68 12.14 11.45
CA GLY A 190 -5.47 12.58 10.77
C GLY A 190 -5.54 14.05 10.33
N THR A 191 -4.53 14.81 10.71
CA THR A 191 -4.26 16.19 10.27
C THR A 191 -2.96 16.21 9.48
N LEU A 192 -2.87 17.08 8.47
CA LEU A 192 -1.66 17.26 7.68
C LEU A 192 -0.74 18.26 8.40
N ASP A 193 0.13 17.74 9.27
CA ASP A 193 0.96 18.56 10.19
C ASP A 193 2.24 19.08 9.53
N GLY A 194 2.56 18.62 8.31
CA GLY A 194 3.76 19.06 7.62
C GLY A 194 4.23 18.08 6.55
N LEU A 195 5.54 18.05 6.35
CA LEU A 195 6.21 17.17 5.41
C LEU A 195 7.11 16.14 6.12
N ASN A 196 7.23 14.96 5.55
CA ASN A 196 8.14 13.89 6.00
C ASN A 196 9.62 14.24 5.69
N LEU A 197 10.10 15.31 6.32
CA LEU A 197 11.48 15.82 6.08
C LEU A 197 12.55 14.81 6.48
N ILE A 198 12.27 13.97 7.49
CA ILE A 198 13.21 12.94 7.94
C ILE A 198 13.35 11.87 6.86
N GLY A 199 12.25 11.41 6.29
CA GLY A 199 12.26 10.44 5.19
C GLY A 199 13.00 10.97 3.97
N LEU A 200 12.72 12.21 3.57
CA LEU A 200 13.39 12.87 2.45
C LEU A 200 14.91 12.97 2.66
N LYS A 201 15.37 13.38 3.85
CA LYS A 201 16.80 13.45 4.19
C LYS A 201 17.47 12.06 4.16
N ARG A 202 16.83 11.03 4.69
CA ARG A 202 17.34 9.64 4.68
C ARG A 202 17.49 9.10 3.26
N LYS A 203 16.66 9.55 2.33
CA LYS A 203 16.75 9.22 0.90
C LYS A 203 17.77 10.08 0.14
N GLY A 204 18.47 10.99 0.81
CA GLY A 204 19.50 11.82 0.20
C GLY A 204 18.96 12.95 -0.69
N VAL A 205 17.71 13.36 -0.49
CA VAL A 205 17.12 14.49 -1.23
C VAL A 205 17.92 15.76 -0.98
N LYS A 206 18.24 16.49 -2.05
CA LYS A 206 19.06 17.72 -1.98
C LYS A 206 18.40 18.78 -1.11
N ARG A 207 19.22 19.57 -0.42
CA ARG A 207 18.75 20.65 0.44
C ARG A 207 17.91 21.69 -0.32
N SER A 208 18.26 21.97 -1.58
CA SER A 208 17.49 22.85 -2.48
C SER A 208 16.05 22.36 -2.66
N ASP A 209 15.87 21.07 -2.94
CA ASP A 209 14.53 20.46 -3.13
C ASP A 209 13.72 20.45 -1.84
N ILE A 210 14.36 20.17 -0.69
CA ILE A 210 13.71 20.28 0.63
C ILE A 210 13.26 21.72 0.90
N THR A 211 14.07 22.71 0.51
CA THR A 211 13.70 24.13 0.66
C THR A 211 12.53 24.50 -0.25
N ALA A 212 12.55 24.05 -1.51
CA ALA A 212 11.44 24.25 -2.46
C ALA A 212 10.15 23.59 -1.97
N LEU A 213 10.21 22.35 -1.45
CA LEU A 213 9.07 21.66 -0.86
C LEU A 213 8.47 22.42 0.33
N ARG A 214 9.30 22.99 1.22
CA ARG A 214 8.82 23.78 2.36
C ARG A 214 8.11 25.04 1.89
N ALA A 215 8.67 25.76 0.91
CA ALA A 215 8.03 26.94 0.34
C ALA A 215 6.69 26.58 -0.32
N ALA A 216 6.65 25.50 -1.10
CA ALA A 216 5.43 25.02 -1.72
C ALA A 216 4.36 24.63 -0.67
N PHE A 217 4.75 23.95 0.41
CA PHE A 217 3.84 23.60 1.51
C PHE A 217 3.26 24.85 2.19
N GLN A 218 4.07 25.89 2.44
CA GLN A 218 3.59 27.16 2.98
C GLN A 218 2.60 27.85 2.04
N THR A 219 2.89 27.86 0.74
CA THR A 219 1.96 28.42 -0.26
C THR A 219 0.64 27.64 -0.27
N LEU A 220 0.68 26.32 -0.17
CA LEU A 220 -0.53 25.49 -0.07
C LEU A 220 -1.30 25.74 1.23
N ALA A 221 -0.64 26.08 2.32
CA ALA A 221 -1.28 26.35 3.62
C ALA A 221 -1.93 27.75 3.66
N GLN A 222 -1.25 28.79 3.22
CA GLN A 222 -1.60 30.19 3.51
C GLN A 222 -1.86 31.05 2.25
N GLY A 223 -1.77 30.49 1.05
CA GLY A 223 -1.96 31.24 -0.19
C GLY A 223 -3.44 31.63 -0.44
N GLU A 224 -3.65 32.61 -1.31
CA GLU A 224 -4.98 33.02 -1.76
C GLU A 224 -5.62 31.97 -2.68
N GLY A 225 -6.95 31.92 -2.70
CA GLY A 225 -7.75 31.02 -3.53
C GLY A 225 -7.94 29.64 -2.92
N THR A 226 -8.49 28.70 -3.69
CA THR A 226 -8.71 27.32 -3.27
C THR A 226 -7.39 26.55 -3.20
N PHE A 227 -7.39 25.42 -2.49
CA PHE A 227 -6.22 24.51 -2.44
C PHE A 227 -5.73 24.10 -3.83
N GLN A 228 -6.67 23.85 -4.75
CA GLN A 228 -6.38 23.52 -6.15
C GLN A 228 -5.83 24.70 -6.94
N ASP A 229 -6.32 25.93 -6.72
CA ASP A 229 -5.81 27.13 -7.40
C ASP A 229 -4.37 27.43 -6.98
N ARG A 230 -4.06 27.25 -5.70
CA ARG A 230 -2.69 27.34 -5.17
C ARG A 230 -1.78 26.29 -5.80
N ALA A 231 -2.27 25.05 -5.98
CA ALA A 231 -1.52 24.00 -6.65
C ALA A 231 -1.27 24.30 -8.13
N LYS A 232 -2.25 24.87 -8.86
CA LYS A 232 -2.07 25.30 -10.26
C LYS A 232 -0.99 26.38 -10.40
N LYS A 233 -0.99 27.37 -9.51
CA LYS A 233 0.04 28.42 -9.48
C LYS A 233 1.41 27.84 -9.22
N LEU A 234 1.56 27.02 -8.17
CA LEU A 234 2.80 26.33 -7.87
C LEU A 234 3.34 25.49 -9.03
N LYS A 235 2.45 24.84 -9.79
CA LYS A 235 2.84 24.02 -10.94
C LYS A 235 3.47 24.84 -12.06
N GLN A 236 3.02 26.07 -12.27
CA GLN A 236 3.59 26.98 -13.30
C GLN A 236 5.00 27.47 -12.91
N GLU A 237 5.27 27.56 -11.63
CA GLU A 237 6.54 28.08 -11.06
C GLU A 237 7.51 26.96 -10.63
N ALA A 238 7.09 25.70 -10.71
CA ALA A 238 7.85 24.56 -10.17
C ALA A 238 9.18 24.36 -10.90
N THR A 239 10.27 24.30 -10.13
CA THR A 239 11.61 23.99 -10.60
C THR A 239 12.16 22.69 -10.01
N SER A 240 11.36 22.00 -9.19
CA SER A 240 11.75 20.77 -8.49
C SER A 240 10.74 19.67 -8.79
N GLU A 241 11.22 18.48 -9.15
CA GLU A 241 10.41 17.27 -9.37
C GLU A 241 9.56 16.89 -8.16
N TYR A 242 9.98 17.27 -6.97
CA TYR A 242 9.25 17.03 -5.73
C TYR A 242 8.04 17.94 -5.60
N VAL A 243 8.15 19.20 -6.00
CA VAL A 243 7.02 20.14 -6.05
C VAL A 243 6.05 19.72 -7.16
N ASP A 244 6.57 19.31 -8.32
CA ASP A 244 5.76 18.75 -9.42
C ASP A 244 4.97 17.53 -8.97
N ALA A 245 5.55 16.65 -8.15
CA ALA A 245 4.84 15.50 -7.63
C ALA A 245 3.61 15.91 -6.78
N ILE A 246 3.77 16.90 -5.89
CA ILE A 246 2.66 17.41 -5.07
C ILE A 246 1.58 18.03 -5.97
N THR A 247 1.96 18.91 -6.89
CA THR A 247 0.99 19.61 -7.73
C THR A 247 0.26 18.67 -8.69
N ASN A 248 0.95 17.70 -9.29
CA ASN A 248 0.34 16.67 -10.13
C ASN A 248 -0.66 15.81 -9.35
N PHE A 249 -0.31 15.43 -8.10
CA PHE A 249 -1.19 14.65 -7.24
C PHE A 249 -2.47 15.42 -6.88
N ILE A 250 -2.35 16.72 -6.52
CA ILE A 250 -3.50 17.57 -6.17
C ILE A 250 -4.40 17.82 -7.39
N LEU A 251 -3.82 18.02 -8.57
CA LEU A 251 -4.55 18.32 -9.80
C LEU A 251 -5.09 17.07 -10.52
N GLY A 252 -4.67 15.89 -10.09
CA GLY A 252 -5.18 14.61 -10.60
C GLY A 252 -6.61 14.33 -10.12
N ALA A 253 -7.29 13.41 -10.81
CA ALA A 253 -8.64 12.98 -10.42
C ALA A 253 -8.65 12.35 -9.02
N SER A 254 -9.67 12.67 -8.22
CA SER A 254 -9.88 12.11 -6.90
C SER A 254 -11.35 12.05 -6.55
N ASP A 255 -11.72 10.97 -5.85
CA ASP A 255 -13.05 10.77 -5.28
C ASP A 255 -13.16 11.36 -3.86
N ARG A 256 -12.05 11.89 -3.32
CA ARG A 256 -11.96 12.41 -1.95
C ARG A 256 -11.43 13.83 -1.92
N SER A 257 -11.83 14.57 -0.89
CA SER A 257 -11.18 15.83 -0.53
C SER A 257 -9.76 15.58 -0.04
N PHE A 258 -8.92 16.60 0.01
CA PHE A 258 -7.57 16.54 0.55
C PHE A 258 -7.55 16.84 2.06
N LEU A 259 -6.61 16.24 2.78
CA LEU A 259 -6.13 16.83 4.01
C LEU A 259 -5.35 18.09 3.64
N THR A 260 -5.81 19.22 4.14
CA THR A 260 -5.13 20.51 3.97
C THR A 260 -4.23 20.78 5.19
N PRO A 261 -3.13 21.53 5.01
CA PRO A 261 -2.36 22.00 6.16
C PRO A 261 -3.27 22.77 7.12
N GLY A 262 -3.14 22.49 8.44
CA GLY A 262 -3.83 23.25 9.47
C GLY A 262 -3.37 24.72 9.51
N ASP A 263 -4.15 25.57 10.13
CA ASP A 263 -3.72 26.93 10.47
C ASP A 263 -2.57 26.84 11.47
N PHE A 264 -1.38 27.31 11.09
CA PHE A 264 -0.17 27.40 11.90
C PHE A 264 -0.08 28.74 12.61
#